data_d87b891d80097a9ff372229ef81d3999
#
_entry.id   d87b891d80097a9ff372229ef81d3999
#
_cell.length_a   1.000
_cell.length_b   1.000
_cell.length_c   1.000
_cell.angle_alpha   90.00
_cell.angle_beta   90.00
_cell.angle_gamma   90.00
#
_symmetry.space_group_name_H-M   'P 1'
#
loop_
_entity.id
_entity.type
_entity.pdbx_description
1 polymer ?
#
loop_
_entity_poly.entity_id
_entity_poly.type
_entity_poly.pdbx_seq_one_letter_code
_entity_poly.pdbx_strand_id
1 'polypeptide(L)'
;MKNPLRLLGMLTAGALLAAPVQASPRALLIGVGDIPNNFLPGVDLDLDNMKKVAGIMGFKPADIKVVSNDQATYANVRQALATWPRNGVGPDDRVLIYFSGHGTRVPDAGSPGGADDALVMRDVRRASIQGHASLRNVLLGRELGEALAAIPSHNVLVLVDACHSGTATRSLKLTNHSLGAGVSKFFSYPGMPAPGVTTRALRAPSGAENYAALSAARDDESAGDSEQGGWFTLGVVDAIQSAARDGKHPSVADVRAAAQAYIATHANDQHPVADGNERLIRGELDLIPLRDGEGPTWQALAALAAQGEALPLTGSGRHIRVGEEIVLDVALPRAGFLNVVAVDSQDRATVLYPNKYTPTNEVKAGPFRFPTTDMNFVLRAAEPLGPSLVVAFLTEKRVNLLELGIEGRDAAGQMQQAFTDVSARATRAISVEAREHQFAAGTLTVKVDAAAAN
;
A
#
# COMPACT_ATOMS: atom_id res chain seq x y z
N MET A 1 44.34 -32.12 -58.68
CA MET A 1 43.66 -30.86 -58.35
C MET A 1 42.54 -31.17 -57.33
N LYS A 2 42.76 -30.88 -56.04
CA LYS A 2 41.85 -31.23 -54.95
C LYS A 2 41.27 -29.93 -54.36
N ASN A 3 39.96 -29.74 -54.47
CA ASN A 3 39.25 -28.65 -53.83
C ASN A 3 38.98 -28.96 -52.34
N PRO A 4 39.21 -28.05 -51.39
CA PRO A 4 38.77 -28.22 -50.03
C PRO A 4 37.38 -27.59 -49.84
N LEU A 5 36.46 -28.38 -49.37
CA LEU A 5 35.13 -28.00 -48.90
C LEU A 5 35.25 -27.14 -47.62
N ARG A 6 34.80 -25.88 -47.66
CA ARG A 6 34.69 -25.03 -46.45
C ARG A 6 33.38 -25.35 -45.72
N LEU A 7 33.48 -25.91 -44.57
CA LEU A 7 32.37 -26.11 -43.63
C LEU A 7 32.04 -24.76 -42.93
N LEU A 8 30.91 -24.18 -43.23
CA LEU A 8 30.40 -22.96 -42.57
C LEU A 8 29.64 -23.38 -41.34
N GLY A 9 30.23 -23.22 -40.17
CA GLY A 9 29.55 -23.47 -38.89
C GLY A 9 28.55 -22.36 -38.58
N MET A 10 27.25 -22.69 -38.57
CA MET A 10 26.20 -21.82 -38.05
C MET A 10 26.26 -21.86 -36.50
N LEU A 11 26.72 -20.77 -35.91
CA LEU A 11 26.49 -20.48 -34.49
C LEU A 11 25.04 -20.05 -34.32
N THR A 12 24.20 -20.93 -33.82
CA THR A 12 22.87 -20.57 -33.30
C THR A 12 23.05 -19.89 -31.97
N ALA A 13 22.97 -18.57 -31.93
CA ALA A 13 22.82 -17.82 -30.68
C ALA A 13 21.44 -18.16 -30.10
N GLY A 14 21.42 -19.01 -29.07
CA GLY A 14 20.22 -19.27 -28.28
C GLY A 14 19.84 -17.98 -27.51
N ALA A 15 18.84 -17.26 -27.97
CA ALA A 15 18.20 -16.23 -27.18
C ALA A 15 17.56 -16.89 -25.95
N LEU A 16 18.13 -16.70 -24.77
CA LEU A 16 17.44 -16.98 -23.52
C LEU A 16 16.22 -16.04 -23.46
N LEU A 17 15.05 -16.58 -23.75
CA LEU A 17 13.79 -15.91 -23.49
C LEU A 17 13.68 -15.76 -21.95
N ALA A 18 13.89 -14.55 -21.45
CA ALA A 18 13.56 -14.20 -20.09
C ALA A 18 12.04 -14.41 -19.94
N ALA A 19 11.64 -15.38 -19.15
CA ALA A 19 10.24 -15.56 -18.78
C ALA A 19 9.75 -14.25 -18.12
N PRO A 20 8.50 -13.81 -18.37
CA PRO A 20 7.96 -12.64 -17.72
C PRO A 20 8.10 -12.85 -16.21
N VAL A 21 8.70 -11.88 -15.52
CA VAL A 21 8.79 -11.88 -14.06
C VAL A 21 7.35 -11.79 -13.56
N GLN A 22 6.82 -12.93 -13.14
CA GLN A 22 5.47 -12.99 -12.58
C GLN A 22 5.52 -12.31 -11.22
N ALA A 23 4.56 -11.41 -10.97
CA ALA A 23 4.39 -10.75 -9.68
C ALA A 23 4.51 -11.77 -8.53
N SER A 24 5.40 -11.50 -7.60
CA SER A 24 5.75 -12.41 -6.51
C SER A 24 5.58 -11.74 -5.16
N PRO A 25 4.32 -11.46 -4.74
CA PRO A 25 4.07 -10.89 -3.43
C PRO A 25 4.67 -11.79 -2.34
N ARG A 26 5.17 -11.20 -1.26
CA ARG A 26 5.77 -11.94 -0.14
C ARG A 26 5.28 -11.43 1.20
N ALA A 27 4.83 -12.32 2.06
CA ALA A 27 4.55 -12.03 3.46
C ALA A 27 5.51 -12.81 4.36
N LEU A 28 6.15 -12.13 5.29
CA LEU A 28 6.97 -12.72 6.35
C LEU A 28 6.33 -12.40 7.69
N LEU A 29 5.85 -13.42 8.38
CA LEU A 29 5.20 -13.31 9.67
C LEU A 29 6.13 -13.90 10.73
N ILE A 30 6.52 -13.09 11.71
CA ILE A 30 7.46 -13.46 12.77
C ILE A 30 6.73 -13.38 14.11
N GLY A 31 6.77 -14.46 14.90
CA GLY A 31 6.15 -14.50 16.22
C GLY A 31 7.10 -15.07 17.28
N VAL A 32 7.26 -14.35 18.38
CA VAL A 32 8.12 -14.76 19.51
C VAL A 32 7.32 -14.66 20.81
N GLY A 33 6.55 -15.70 21.11
CA GLY A 33 5.72 -15.79 22.32
C GLY A 33 6.38 -16.58 23.47
N ASP A 34 7.16 -17.59 23.13
CA ASP A 34 7.74 -18.54 24.10
C ASP A 34 9.16 -18.13 24.52
N ILE A 35 9.29 -17.07 25.31
CA ILE A 35 10.53 -16.71 25.97
C ILE A 35 10.46 -17.15 27.45
N PRO A 36 11.42 -17.94 27.96
CA PRO A 36 11.41 -18.38 29.34
C PRO A 36 11.24 -17.22 30.35
N ASN A 37 10.27 -17.36 31.24
CA ASN A 37 9.85 -16.35 32.21
C ASN A 37 9.29 -15.03 31.63
N ASN A 38 9.05 -14.96 30.32
CA ASN A 38 8.47 -13.81 29.63
C ASN A 38 7.52 -14.30 28.53
N PHE A 39 6.60 -15.16 28.88
CA PHE A 39 5.64 -15.77 27.95
C PHE A 39 4.56 -14.75 27.53
N LEU A 40 4.26 -14.74 26.23
CA LEU A 40 3.18 -13.96 25.61
C LEU A 40 2.12 -14.93 25.07
N PRO A 41 0.94 -15.00 25.70
CA PRO A 41 -0.06 -16.03 25.37
C PRO A 41 -0.75 -15.82 24.01
N GLY A 42 -0.78 -14.60 23.49
CA GLY A 42 -1.50 -14.23 22.27
C GLY A 42 -0.75 -14.40 20.96
N VAL A 43 0.57 -14.56 21.01
CA VAL A 43 1.41 -14.50 19.79
C VAL A 43 1.08 -15.55 18.74
N ASP A 44 0.75 -16.77 19.14
CA ASP A 44 0.38 -17.84 18.19
C ASP A 44 -0.96 -17.50 17.50
N LEU A 45 -1.94 -16.95 18.22
CA LEU A 45 -3.20 -16.47 17.66
C LEU A 45 -2.98 -15.24 16.76
N ASP A 46 -2.07 -14.35 17.12
CA ASP A 46 -1.67 -13.22 16.29
C ASP A 46 -1.17 -13.69 14.91
N LEU A 47 -0.30 -14.71 14.90
CA LEU A 47 0.20 -15.28 13.64
C LEU A 47 -0.92 -15.91 12.81
N ASP A 48 -1.84 -16.66 13.44
CA ASP A 48 -2.96 -17.28 12.74
C ASP A 48 -3.94 -16.24 12.17
N ASN A 49 -4.18 -15.19 12.91
CA ASN A 49 -4.99 -14.07 12.46
C ASN A 49 -4.32 -13.30 11.33
N MET A 50 -3.02 -13.04 11.43
CA MET A 50 -2.28 -12.36 10.38
C MET A 50 -2.13 -13.20 9.10
N LYS A 51 -2.11 -14.53 9.15
CA LYS A 51 -2.24 -15.38 7.96
C LYS A 51 -3.56 -15.14 7.24
N LYS A 52 -4.69 -15.03 7.99
CA LYS A 52 -6.01 -14.73 7.41
C LYS A 52 -6.04 -13.34 6.79
N VAL A 53 -5.50 -12.34 7.50
CA VAL A 53 -5.36 -10.96 7.00
C VAL A 53 -4.50 -10.92 5.73
N ALA A 54 -3.36 -11.59 5.72
CA ALA A 54 -2.53 -11.70 4.52
C ALA A 54 -3.30 -12.33 3.34
N GLY A 55 -4.15 -13.34 3.59
CA GLY A 55 -5.04 -13.90 2.58
C GLY A 55 -6.04 -12.88 2.01
N ILE A 56 -6.67 -12.06 2.86
CA ILE A 56 -7.55 -10.94 2.45
C ILE A 56 -6.75 -9.92 1.63
N MET A 57 -5.52 -9.64 2.05
CA MET A 57 -4.58 -8.78 1.32
C MET A 57 -4.06 -9.40 0.01
N GLY A 58 -4.53 -10.61 -0.37
CA GLY A 58 -4.22 -11.27 -1.64
C GLY A 58 -2.90 -12.04 -1.67
N PHE A 59 -2.25 -12.29 -0.54
CA PHE A 59 -1.13 -13.21 -0.47
C PHE A 59 -1.62 -14.66 -0.50
N LYS A 60 -1.10 -15.46 -1.41
CA LYS A 60 -1.42 -16.90 -1.46
C LYS A 60 -0.66 -17.63 -0.34
N PRO A 61 -1.12 -18.81 0.13
CA PRO A 61 -0.43 -19.56 1.17
C PRO A 61 1.04 -19.84 0.86
N ALA A 62 1.41 -20.04 -0.41
CA ALA A 62 2.79 -20.24 -0.85
C ALA A 62 3.66 -18.98 -0.75
N ASP A 63 3.05 -17.80 -0.69
CA ASP A 63 3.73 -16.50 -0.59
C ASP A 63 3.91 -16.06 0.87
N ILE A 64 3.39 -16.83 1.83
CA ILE A 64 3.43 -16.52 3.27
C ILE A 64 4.46 -17.42 3.95
N LYS A 65 5.50 -16.82 4.50
CA LYS A 65 6.47 -17.51 5.36
C LYS A 65 6.24 -17.13 6.81
N VAL A 66 6.16 -18.15 7.66
CA VAL A 66 6.05 -17.96 9.12
C VAL A 66 7.36 -18.42 9.78
N VAL A 67 7.85 -17.61 10.71
CA VAL A 67 9.00 -17.92 11.56
C VAL A 67 8.55 -17.69 13.01
N SER A 68 8.29 -18.76 13.74
CA SER A 68 7.69 -18.66 15.07
C SER A 68 8.46 -19.42 16.14
N ASN A 69 8.37 -18.95 17.35
CA ASN A 69 8.88 -19.57 18.58
C ASN A 69 10.29 -20.17 18.40
N ASP A 70 10.48 -21.48 18.48
CA ASP A 70 11.80 -22.13 18.39
C ASP A 70 12.56 -21.83 17.10
N GLN A 71 11.86 -21.53 16.01
CA GLN A 71 12.46 -21.12 14.74
C GLN A 71 12.79 -19.61 14.71
N ALA A 72 12.21 -18.80 15.57
CA ALA A 72 12.40 -17.36 15.61
C ALA A 72 13.69 -16.96 16.36
N THR A 73 14.79 -17.63 16.09
CA THR A 73 16.13 -17.26 16.56
C THR A 73 16.64 -16.04 15.77
N TYR A 74 17.55 -15.29 16.37
CA TYR A 74 18.17 -14.13 15.73
C TYR A 74 18.76 -14.46 14.34
N ALA A 75 19.47 -15.58 14.23
CA ALA A 75 20.07 -16.01 12.96
C ALA A 75 19.00 -16.31 11.89
N ASN A 76 17.97 -17.07 12.26
CA ASN A 76 16.91 -17.46 11.32
C ASN A 76 16.06 -16.26 10.88
N VAL A 77 15.73 -15.33 11.79
CA VAL A 77 14.96 -14.12 11.46
C VAL A 77 15.75 -13.21 10.53
N ARG A 78 17.05 -12.98 10.81
CA ARG A 78 17.91 -12.20 9.90
C ARG A 78 18.03 -12.86 8.53
N GLN A 79 18.18 -14.16 8.46
CA GLN A 79 18.21 -14.88 7.19
C GLN A 79 16.88 -14.78 6.46
N ALA A 80 15.76 -14.92 7.16
CA ALA A 80 14.44 -14.78 6.57
C ALA A 80 14.22 -13.37 5.99
N LEU A 81 14.57 -12.31 6.73
CA LEU A 81 14.51 -10.92 6.25
C LEU A 81 15.43 -10.67 5.06
N ALA A 82 16.61 -11.28 5.03
CA ALA A 82 17.57 -11.11 3.94
C ALA A 82 17.18 -11.84 2.66
N THR A 83 16.30 -12.84 2.71
CA THR A 83 16.00 -13.70 1.56
C THR A 83 14.56 -13.65 1.12
N TRP A 84 13.61 -13.90 2.01
CA TRP A 84 12.20 -14.12 1.65
C TRP A 84 11.53 -12.91 0.98
N PRO A 85 11.60 -11.68 1.54
CA PRO A 85 10.97 -10.50 0.95
C PRO A 85 11.77 -9.91 -0.23
N ARG A 86 12.83 -10.59 -0.68
CA ARG A 86 13.74 -10.09 -1.72
C ARG A 86 13.82 -11.02 -2.93
N ASN A 87 13.74 -12.34 -2.71
CA ASN A 87 13.94 -13.30 -3.79
C ASN A 87 12.73 -13.37 -4.72
N GLY A 88 12.93 -12.95 -5.96
CA GLY A 88 11.90 -12.92 -6.99
C GLY A 88 10.89 -11.78 -6.83
N VAL A 89 11.17 -10.81 -5.96
CA VAL A 89 10.34 -9.63 -5.73
C VAL A 89 10.81 -8.50 -6.64
N GLY A 90 9.88 -7.90 -7.38
CA GLY A 90 10.09 -6.72 -8.22
C GLY A 90 9.67 -5.42 -7.53
N PRO A 91 9.89 -4.26 -8.21
CA PRO A 91 9.58 -2.93 -7.64
C PRO A 91 8.12 -2.74 -7.26
N ASP A 92 7.19 -3.33 -8.01
CA ASP A 92 5.75 -3.16 -7.84
C ASP A 92 5.08 -4.27 -7.03
N ASP A 93 5.84 -5.30 -6.64
CA ASP A 93 5.32 -6.41 -5.85
C ASP A 93 5.00 -5.97 -4.42
N ARG A 94 3.95 -6.53 -3.84
CA ARG A 94 3.59 -6.23 -2.45
C ARG A 94 4.38 -7.09 -1.47
N VAL A 95 4.87 -6.45 -0.41
CA VAL A 95 5.58 -7.13 0.68
C VAL A 95 4.93 -6.79 2.01
N LEU A 96 4.66 -7.81 2.82
CA LEU A 96 4.20 -7.68 4.21
C LEU A 96 5.27 -8.25 5.14
N ILE A 97 5.72 -7.44 6.09
CA ILE A 97 6.54 -7.87 7.22
C ILE A 97 5.72 -7.67 8.49
N TYR A 98 5.53 -8.73 9.24
CA TYR A 98 4.82 -8.67 10.51
C TYR A 98 5.67 -9.27 11.63
N PHE A 99 5.67 -8.61 12.78
CA PHE A 99 6.29 -9.10 14.01
C PHE A 99 5.31 -9.00 15.18
N SER A 100 5.20 -10.08 15.96
CA SER A 100 4.56 -10.07 17.27
C SER A 100 5.48 -10.70 18.31
N GLY A 101 5.75 -9.96 19.39
CA GLY A 101 6.67 -10.41 20.43
C GLY A 101 7.09 -9.29 21.37
N HIS A 102 8.10 -9.54 22.14
CA HIS A 102 8.68 -8.50 23.00
C HIS A 102 9.58 -7.53 22.23
N GLY A 103 9.46 -6.25 22.58
CA GLY A 103 10.48 -5.26 22.29
C GLY A 103 11.30 -4.93 23.54
N THR A 104 12.46 -4.34 23.34
CA THR A 104 13.38 -3.93 24.42
C THR A 104 14.26 -2.78 23.93
N ARG A 105 15.12 -2.30 24.84
CA ARG A 105 16.12 -1.29 24.53
C ARG A 105 17.51 -1.78 24.96
N VAL A 106 18.50 -1.58 24.10
CA VAL A 106 19.89 -1.98 24.36
C VAL A 106 20.85 -0.83 24.17
N PRO A 107 22.00 -0.79 24.91
CA PRO A 107 23.05 0.19 24.63
C PRO A 107 23.58 0.00 23.19
N ASP A 108 23.66 1.09 22.44
CA ASP A 108 24.26 1.11 21.12
C ASP A 108 24.97 2.46 20.88
N ALA A 109 26.30 2.43 20.84
CA ALA A 109 27.11 3.61 20.62
C ALA A 109 26.93 4.24 19.22
N GLY A 110 26.39 3.49 18.27
CA GLY A 110 26.10 3.98 16.91
C GLY A 110 24.76 4.72 16.80
N SER A 111 23.91 4.62 17.83
CA SER A 111 22.59 5.27 17.83
C SER A 111 22.62 6.62 18.52
N PRO A 112 21.85 7.63 18.02
CA PRO A 112 21.64 8.88 18.73
C PRO A 112 21.06 8.62 20.13
N GLY A 113 21.75 9.13 21.17
CA GLY A 113 21.34 8.88 22.55
C GLY A 113 21.96 7.62 23.19
N GLY A 114 22.85 6.92 22.49
CA GLY A 114 23.64 5.79 23.03
C GLY A 114 22.84 4.49 23.27
N ALA A 115 21.63 4.40 22.72
CA ALA A 115 20.80 3.21 22.83
C ALA A 115 19.97 3.02 21.54
N ASP A 116 19.62 1.78 21.23
CA ASP A 116 18.72 1.42 20.13
C ASP A 116 17.56 0.56 20.65
N ASP A 117 16.41 0.70 20.03
CA ASP A 117 15.28 -0.19 20.25
C ASP A 117 15.52 -1.51 19.50
N ALA A 118 15.03 -2.59 20.07
CA ALA A 118 15.29 -3.92 19.53
C ALA A 118 14.09 -4.85 19.72
N LEU A 119 13.89 -5.74 18.75
CA LEU A 119 12.95 -6.83 18.83
C LEU A 119 13.66 -8.06 19.45
N VAL A 120 13.00 -8.69 20.41
CA VAL A 120 13.59 -9.79 21.20
C VAL A 120 13.35 -11.11 20.48
N MET A 121 14.44 -11.86 20.20
CA MET A 121 14.34 -13.16 19.55
C MET A 121 14.27 -14.30 20.60
N ARG A 122 13.83 -15.48 20.15
CA ARG A 122 13.64 -16.66 21.01
C ARG A 122 14.90 -17.06 21.78
N ASP A 123 16.07 -16.87 21.20
CA ASP A 123 17.38 -17.22 21.73
C ASP A 123 18.10 -16.04 22.40
N VAL A 124 17.34 -15.03 22.88
CA VAL A 124 17.87 -13.87 23.61
C VAL A 124 18.72 -14.28 24.81
N ARG A 125 19.84 -13.59 25.03
CA ARG A 125 20.74 -13.85 26.17
C ARG A 125 21.23 -12.55 26.77
N ARG A 126 21.30 -12.53 28.10
CA ARG A 126 21.97 -11.44 28.81
C ARG A 126 23.44 -11.39 28.46
N ALA A 127 23.99 -10.20 28.32
CA ALA A 127 25.38 -9.95 27.97
C ALA A 127 25.90 -8.70 28.71
N SER A 128 27.21 -8.55 28.75
CA SER A 128 27.85 -7.28 29.03
C SER A 128 28.61 -6.86 27.77
N ILE A 129 28.35 -5.66 27.28
CA ILE A 129 28.98 -5.12 26.08
C ILE A 129 29.63 -3.80 26.51
N GLN A 130 30.96 -3.71 26.37
CA GLN A 130 31.75 -2.54 26.80
C GLN A 130 31.50 -2.13 28.28
N GLY A 131 31.28 -3.12 29.15
CA GLY A 131 31.04 -2.90 30.58
C GLY A 131 29.60 -2.53 30.95
N HIS A 132 28.72 -2.36 29.97
CA HIS A 132 27.31 -2.09 30.19
C HIS A 132 26.47 -3.35 30.07
N ALA A 133 25.43 -3.47 30.91
CA ALA A 133 24.44 -4.53 30.77
C ALA A 133 23.72 -4.41 29.42
N SER A 134 23.59 -5.53 28.72
CA SER A 134 23.01 -5.57 27.38
C SER A 134 22.38 -6.93 27.10
N LEU A 135 21.86 -7.10 25.90
CA LEU A 135 21.35 -8.35 25.37
C LEU A 135 22.08 -8.73 24.06
N ARG A 136 22.20 -10.03 23.82
CA ARG A 136 22.56 -10.62 22.53
C ARG A 136 21.34 -11.30 21.94
N ASN A 137 21.37 -11.53 20.63
CA ASN A 137 20.29 -12.16 19.88
C ASN A 137 18.98 -11.35 19.98
N VAL A 138 19.12 -10.04 19.78
CA VAL A 138 18.01 -9.10 19.57
C VAL A 138 18.21 -8.45 18.21
N LEU A 139 17.13 -8.19 17.48
CA LEU A 139 17.17 -7.50 16.19
C LEU A 139 17.05 -6.01 16.44
N LEU A 140 18.11 -5.25 16.19
CA LEU A 140 18.14 -3.81 16.39
C LEU A 140 17.24 -3.10 15.37
N GLY A 141 16.65 -1.97 15.76
CA GLY A 141 15.84 -1.15 14.87
C GLY A 141 16.56 -0.74 13.60
N ARG A 142 17.86 -0.36 13.70
CA ARG A 142 18.69 -0.05 12.53
C ARG A 142 18.92 -1.27 11.62
N GLU A 143 19.09 -2.49 12.17
CA GLU A 143 19.23 -3.72 11.37
C GLU A 143 17.95 -4.06 10.60
N LEU A 144 16.79 -3.85 11.24
CA LEU A 144 15.50 -3.98 10.58
C LEU A 144 15.35 -2.93 9.48
N GLY A 145 15.68 -1.65 9.75
CA GLY A 145 15.66 -0.59 8.75
C GLY A 145 16.55 -0.87 7.54
N GLU A 146 17.78 -1.37 7.76
CA GLU A 146 18.70 -1.80 6.68
C GLU A 146 18.11 -2.96 5.86
N ALA A 147 17.47 -3.92 6.54
CA ALA A 147 16.82 -5.05 5.86
C ALA A 147 15.64 -4.60 5.00
N LEU A 148 14.82 -3.67 5.48
CA LEU A 148 13.69 -3.10 4.75
C LEU A 148 14.16 -2.28 3.54
N ALA A 149 15.16 -1.42 3.70
CA ALA A 149 15.72 -0.63 2.60
C ALA A 149 16.31 -1.49 1.48
N ALA A 150 16.69 -2.72 1.77
CA ALA A 150 17.23 -3.67 0.80
C ALA A 150 16.15 -4.49 0.07
N ILE A 151 14.87 -4.32 0.39
CA ILE A 151 13.77 -4.96 -0.34
C ILE A 151 13.59 -4.21 -1.67
N PRO A 152 13.54 -4.90 -2.82
CA PRO A 152 13.43 -4.25 -4.12
C PRO A 152 12.09 -3.53 -4.35
N SER A 153 11.05 -3.93 -3.64
CA SER A 153 9.69 -3.38 -3.77
C SER A 153 9.57 -1.98 -3.19
N HIS A 154 8.72 -1.15 -3.82
CA HIS A 154 8.25 0.14 -3.31
C HIS A 154 6.94 0.04 -2.53
N ASN A 155 6.36 -1.18 -2.39
CA ASN A 155 5.06 -1.45 -1.79
C ASN A 155 5.20 -2.34 -0.54
N VAL A 156 5.96 -1.88 0.45
CA VAL A 156 6.24 -2.64 1.67
C VAL A 156 5.38 -2.15 2.83
N LEU A 157 4.62 -3.05 3.44
CA LEU A 157 3.93 -2.83 4.71
C LEU A 157 4.67 -3.52 5.84
N VAL A 158 4.93 -2.79 6.91
CA VAL A 158 5.54 -3.32 8.14
C VAL A 158 4.58 -3.14 9.30
N LEU A 159 4.26 -4.22 10.00
CA LEU A 159 3.39 -4.20 11.18
C LEU A 159 4.18 -4.77 12.36
N VAL A 160 4.34 -3.98 13.44
CA VAL A 160 5.13 -4.38 14.61
C VAL A 160 4.27 -4.32 15.86
N ASP A 161 3.92 -5.47 16.39
CA ASP A 161 3.19 -5.63 17.65
C ASP A 161 4.17 -5.95 18.79
N ALA A 162 4.88 -4.91 19.22
CA ALA A 162 5.86 -4.94 20.30
C ALA A 162 5.98 -3.56 20.96
N CYS A 163 6.47 -3.52 22.19
CA CYS A 163 6.81 -2.28 22.91
C CYS A 163 8.27 -1.89 22.66
N HIS A 164 8.51 -0.60 22.48
CA HIS A 164 9.85 -0.07 22.26
C HIS A 164 10.46 0.67 23.47
N SER A 165 9.69 0.98 24.53
CA SER A 165 10.19 1.75 25.66
C SER A 165 9.95 1.13 27.04
N GLY A 166 10.90 1.37 27.94
CA GLY A 166 10.87 0.94 29.34
C GLY A 166 10.07 1.85 30.30
N THR A 167 9.38 2.87 29.82
CA THR A 167 8.55 3.73 30.67
C THR A 167 7.26 3.06 31.14
N ALA A 168 6.83 2.05 30.38
CA ALA A 168 5.61 1.28 30.65
C ALA A 168 5.58 0.57 32.02
N THR A 169 6.74 0.35 32.65
CA THR A 169 6.79 -0.29 33.99
C THR A 169 6.20 0.57 35.11
N ARG A 170 5.97 1.87 34.87
CA ARG A 170 5.33 2.75 35.83
C ARG A 170 3.81 2.88 35.69
N SER A 171 3.28 2.58 34.51
CA SER A 171 1.85 2.75 34.17
C SER A 171 1.02 1.48 34.37
N LEU A 172 1.63 0.31 34.46
CA LEU A 172 0.93 -0.93 34.84
C LEU A 172 0.62 -0.97 36.35
N LYS A 173 0.00 0.07 36.88
CA LYS A 173 -0.97 -0.12 37.97
C LYS A 173 -2.19 -0.74 37.30
N LEU A 174 -2.26 -2.06 37.35
CA LEU A 174 -3.44 -2.86 37.10
C LEU A 174 -4.60 -2.28 37.91
N THR A 175 -5.30 -1.30 37.36
CA THR A 175 -6.63 -0.98 37.85
C THR A 175 -7.52 -2.10 37.34
N ASN A 176 -8.02 -2.89 38.29
CA ASN A 176 -9.03 -3.92 38.08
C ASN A 176 -10.15 -3.42 37.18
N HIS A 177 -10.09 -3.73 35.91
CA HIS A 177 -11.26 -3.75 35.06
C HIS A 177 -11.35 -5.11 34.37
N SER A 178 -12.50 -5.68 34.45
CA SER A 178 -13.00 -7.02 34.21
C SER A 178 -12.89 -7.53 32.76
N LEU A 179 -11.76 -7.32 32.09
CA LEU A 179 -11.40 -7.93 30.82
C LEU A 179 -9.92 -8.31 30.93
N GLY A 180 -9.62 -9.58 31.02
CA GLY A 180 -8.38 -10.29 31.21
C GLY A 180 -7.09 -9.45 31.33
N ALA A 181 -6.34 -9.66 32.40
CA ALA A 181 -5.06 -9.00 32.66
C ALA A 181 -4.11 -9.19 31.49
N GLY A 182 -3.93 -8.15 30.68
CA GLY A 182 -2.98 -8.18 29.55
C GLY A 182 -1.53 -8.23 30.04
N VAL A 183 -0.67 -8.93 29.31
CA VAL A 183 0.79 -8.97 29.54
C VAL A 183 1.43 -7.90 28.67
N SER A 184 2.40 -7.15 29.24
CA SER A 184 3.16 -6.18 28.46
C SER A 184 4.11 -6.86 27.48
N LYS A 185 4.13 -6.40 26.22
CA LYS A 185 5.10 -6.81 25.21
C LYS A 185 6.47 -6.14 25.37
N PHE A 186 6.85 -5.76 26.58
CA PHE A 186 8.14 -5.17 26.89
C PHE A 186 9.02 -6.13 27.67
N PHE A 187 10.25 -6.37 27.17
CA PHE A 187 11.26 -7.19 27.82
C PHE A 187 12.23 -6.32 28.60
N SER A 188 12.13 -6.36 29.92
CA SER A 188 13.03 -5.65 30.83
C SER A 188 14.19 -6.53 31.32
N TYR A 189 15.34 -5.90 31.56
CA TYR A 189 16.50 -6.56 32.17
C TYR A 189 17.28 -5.58 33.07
N PRO A 190 17.98 -6.08 34.11
CA PRO A 190 18.75 -5.23 35.01
C PRO A 190 19.84 -4.46 34.29
N GLY A 191 19.92 -3.14 34.51
CA GLY A 191 20.93 -2.26 33.88
C GLY A 191 20.58 -1.83 32.45
N MET A 192 19.36 -2.05 32.01
CA MET A 192 18.85 -1.52 30.75
C MET A 192 18.98 0.01 30.69
N PRO A 193 19.28 0.61 29.52
CA PRO A 193 19.32 2.05 29.37
C PRO A 193 17.99 2.70 29.76
N ALA A 194 18.09 3.85 30.47
CA ALA A 194 16.90 4.64 30.77
C ALA A 194 16.19 5.08 29.49
N PRO A 195 14.86 5.27 29.53
CA PRO A 195 14.14 5.87 28.42
C PRO A 195 14.74 7.25 28.12
N GLY A 196 15.22 7.43 26.90
CA GLY A 196 15.68 8.72 26.39
C GLY A 196 14.63 9.23 25.41
N VAL A 197 14.77 10.49 24.97
CA VAL A 197 14.03 10.99 23.83
C VAL A 197 14.53 10.20 22.62
N THR A 198 13.78 9.15 22.27
CA THR A 198 14.13 8.33 21.14
C THR A 198 13.51 8.83 19.87
N THR A 199 14.32 8.78 18.93
CA THR A 199 13.99 8.95 17.55
C THR A 199 13.61 7.59 16.99
N ARG A 200 12.34 7.43 16.60
CA ARG A 200 11.77 6.43 15.67
C ARG A 200 12.43 5.05 15.64
N ALA A 201 11.71 4.02 16.06
CA ALA A 201 12.13 2.63 16.14
C ALA A 201 12.59 2.01 14.79
N LEU A 202 12.17 2.57 13.68
CA LEU A 202 12.46 2.08 12.32
C LEU A 202 13.16 3.19 11.52
N ARG A 203 14.41 3.55 11.85
CA ARG A 203 15.16 4.46 11.01
C ARG A 203 15.78 3.73 9.82
N ALA A 204 15.14 3.86 8.66
CA ALA A 204 15.86 3.76 7.40
C ALA A 204 16.85 4.94 7.28
N PRO A 205 18.01 4.77 6.61
CA PRO A 205 18.86 5.89 6.23
C PRO A 205 18.00 6.91 5.47
N SER A 206 18.03 8.17 5.90
CA SER A 206 17.19 9.25 5.42
C SER A 206 17.06 9.31 3.90
N GLY A 207 15.84 9.23 3.39
CA GLY A 207 15.48 9.82 2.12
C GLY A 207 14.75 9.00 1.07
N ALA A 208 14.63 7.69 1.20
CA ALA A 208 13.83 6.89 0.26
C ALA A 208 13.23 5.68 0.97
N GLU A 209 12.34 5.95 1.90
CA GLU A 209 11.58 4.90 2.56
C GLU A 209 10.67 4.23 1.53
N ASN A 210 10.93 2.95 1.24
CA ASN A 210 10.13 2.12 0.36
C ASN A 210 8.99 1.40 1.12
N TYR A 211 8.72 1.79 2.36
CA TYR A 211 7.76 1.14 3.24
C TYR A 211 6.85 2.13 3.98
N ALA A 212 5.66 1.63 4.35
CA ALA A 212 4.83 2.18 5.42
C ALA A 212 4.86 1.22 6.61
N ALA A 213 5.03 1.74 7.81
CA ALA A 213 5.07 0.97 9.03
C ALA A 213 3.96 1.38 10.00
N LEU A 214 3.36 0.41 10.71
CA LEU A 214 2.53 0.63 11.88
C LEU A 214 3.15 -0.08 13.07
N SER A 215 3.40 0.65 14.14
CA SER A 215 3.84 0.14 15.44
C SER A 215 2.69 0.17 16.44
N ALA A 216 2.68 -0.79 17.36
CA ALA A 216 1.56 -1.01 18.28
C ALA A 216 1.31 0.13 19.27
N ALA A 217 2.36 0.88 19.64
CA ALA A 217 2.30 1.92 20.66
C ALA A 217 3.33 3.03 20.39
N ARG A 218 3.18 4.17 21.04
CA ARG A 218 4.19 5.22 21.09
C ARG A 218 5.41 4.79 21.90
N ASP A 219 6.50 5.54 21.77
CA ASP A 219 7.75 5.24 22.47
C ASP A 219 7.64 5.26 24.00
N ASP A 220 6.68 5.95 24.57
CA ASP A 220 6.42 6.06 26.01
C ASP A 220 5.25 5.19 26.49
N GLU A 221 4.71 4.36 25.63
CA GLU A 221 3.54 3.52 25.91
C GLU A 221 3.88 2.02 25.87
N SER A 222 2.98 1.21 26.43
CA SER A 222 3.07 -0.25 26.39
C SER A 222 2.08 -0.84 25.43
N ALA A 223 2.53 -1.76 24.58
CA ALA A 223 1.64 -2.65 23.85
C ALA A 223 1.26 -3.84 24.74
N GLY A 224 -0.02 -4.20 24.71
CA GLY A 224 -0.57 -5.30 25.52
C GLY A 224 -0.80 -6.56 24.71
N ASP A 225 -0.60 -7.71 25.37
CA ASP A 225 -0.93 -9.04 24.88
C ASP A 225 -1.99 -9.68 25.76
N SER A 226 -2.84 -10.52 25.20
CA SER A 226 -3.89 -11.26 25.92
C SER A 226 -4.00 -12.69 25.39
N GLU A 227 -4.78 -13.54 26.05
CA GLU A 227 -5.09 -14.89 25.54
C GLU A 227 -5.81 -14.89 24.19
N GLN A 228 -6.42 -13.76 23.79
CA GLN A 228 -7.08 -13.58 22.50
C GLN A 228 -6.15 -13.03 21.41
N GLY A 229 -4.97 -12.55 21.79
CA GLY A 229 -3.99 -11.89 20.89
C GLY A 229 -3.56 -10.53 21.41
N GLY A 230 -2.58 -9.93 20.75
CA GLY A 230 -2.14 -8.56 21.02
C GLY A 230 -3.21 -7.55 20.59
N TRP A 231 -3.47 -6.53 21.41
CA TRP A 231 -4.53 -5.53 21.13
C TRP A 231 -4.34 -4.82 19.80
N PHE A 232 -3.09 -4.52 19.44
CA PHE A 232 -2.78 -3.92 18.14
C PHE A 232 -3.13 -4.87 16.99
N THR A 233 -2.68 -6.11 17.08
CA THR A 233 -2.97 -7.12 16.04
C THR A 233 -4.46 -7.32 15.87
N LEU A 234 -5.22 -7.46 16.96
CA LEU A 234 -6.67 -7.59 16.93
C LEU A 234 -7.34 -6.38 16.28
N GLY A 235 -6.87 -5.17 16.57
CA GLY A 235 -7.37 -3.95 15.95
C GLY A 235 -7.08 -3.87 14.44
N VAL A 236 -5.90 -4.28 13.99
CA VAL A 236 -5.57 -4.38 12.55
C VAL A 236 -6.41 -5.44 11.86
N VAL A 237 -6.61 -6.60 12.51
CA VAL A 237 -7.45 -7.68 11.99
C VAL A 237 -8.89 -7.21 11.80
N ASP A 238 -9.48 -6.56 12.79
CA ASP A 238 -10.84 -6.02 12.72
C ASP A 238 -10.97 -4.99 11.61
N ALA A 239 -10.01 -4.07 11.50
CA ALA A 239 -9.99 -3.03 10.46
C ALA A 239 -9.98 -3.63 9.04
N ILE A 240 -9.08 -4.57 8.76
CA ILE A 240 -8.96 -5.18 7.43
C ILE A 240 -10.15 -6.08 7.10
N GLN A 241 -10.62 -6.88 8.06
CA GLN A 241 -11.79 -7.75 7.84
C GLN A 241 -13.08 -6.95 7.65
N SER A 242 -13.27 -5.85 8.41
CA SER A 242 -14.42 -4.98 8.24
C SER A 242 -14.40 -4.27 6.89
N ALA A 243 -13.24 -3.74 6.50
CA ALA A 243 -13.07 -3.11 5.19
C ALA A 243 -13.37 -4.10 4.05
N ALA A 244 -12.85 -5.33 4.13
CA ALA A 244 -13.12 -6.37 3.13
C ALA A 244 -14.60 -6.76 3.03
N ARG A 245 -15.29 -6.88 4.18
CA ARG A 245 -16.75 -7.14 4.19
C ARG A 245 -17.55 -6.00 3.56
N ASP A 246 -17.12 -4.77 3.79
CA ASP A 246 -17.78 -3.57 3.27
C ASP A 246 -17.37 -3.22 1.83
N GLY A 247 -16.49 -4.00 1.20
CA GLY A 247 -15.93 -3.68 -0.12
C GLY A 247 -15.08 -2.42 -0.15
N LYS A 248 -14.48 -2.04 0.98
CA LYS A 248 -13.64 -0.83 1.10
C LYS A 248 -12.15 -1.17 0.92
N HIS A 249 -11.41 -0.18 0.46
CA HIS A 249 -9.96 -0.25 0.25
C HIS A 249 -9.25 0.76 1.16
N PRO A 250 -9.01 0.41 2.44
CA PRO A 250 -8.46 1.34 3.41
C PRO A 250 -7.00 1.67 3.13
N SER A 251 -6.60 2.89 3.39
CA SER A 251 -5.20 3.28 3.50
C SER A 251 -4.58 2.74 4.79
N VAL A 252 -3.25 2.80 4.91
CA VAL A 252 -2.55 2.47 6.17
C VAL A 252 -2.99 3.42 7.30
N ALA A 253 -3.26 4.69 6.98
CA ALA A 253 -3.79 5.66 7.93
C ALA A 253 -5.18 5.28 8.44
N ASP A 254 -6.06 4.78 7.56
CA ASP A 254 -7.41 4.32 7.95
C ASP A 254 -7.32 3.09 8.86
N VAL A 255 -6.46 2.12 8.52
CA VAL A 255 -6.22 0.93 9.37
C VAL A 255 -5.68 1.34 10.72
N ARG A 256 -4.73 2.30 10.78
CA ARG A 256 -4.23 2.83 12.05
C ARG A 256 -5.37 3.45 12.89
N ALA A 257 -6.20 4.28 12.26
CA ALA A 257 -7.31 4.94 12.97
C ALA A 257 -8.34 3.93 13.49
N ALA A 258 -8.69 2.92 12.68
CA ALA A 258 -9.62 1.86 13.08
C ALA A 258 -9.03 0.98 14.19
N ALA A 259 -7.75 0.60 14.10
CA ALA A 259 -7.06 -0.13 15.16
C ALA A 259 -7.00 0.67 16.46
N GLN A 260 -6.75 1.99 16.39
CA GLN A 260 -6.83 2.87 17.57
C GLN A 260 -8.21 2.87 18.19
N ALA A 261 -9.27 2.95 17.40
CA ALA A 261 -10.64 2.91 17.88
C ALA A 261 -10.96 1.57 18.57
N TYR A 262 -10.51 0.46 17.98
CA TYR A 262 -10.64 -0.87 18.58
C TYR A 262 -9.90 -0.96 19.93
N ILE A 263 -8.63 -0.53 19.98
CA ILE A 263 -7.81 -0.56 21.20
C ILE A 263 -8.44 0.28 22.31
N ALA A 264 -8.96 1.47 21.99
CA ALA A 264 -9.59 2.36 22.97
C ALA A 264 -10.79 1.72 23.70
N THR A 265 -11.40 0.68 23.13
CA THR A 265 -12.47 -0.09 23.80
C THR A 265 -11.94 -1.17 24.75
N HIS A 266 -10.65 -1.52 24.68
CA HIS A 266 -10.04 -2.64 25.39
C HIS A 266 -8.85 -2.24 26.28
N ALA A 267 -8.08 -1.20 25.87
CA ALA A 267 -6.90 -0.70 26.56
C ALA A 267 -6.80 0.82 26.41
N ASN A 268 -6.63 1.56 27.52
CA ASN A 268 -6.75 3.01 27.50
C ASN A 268 -5.46 3.77 27.10
N ASP A 269 -4.28 3.14 27.18
CA ASP A 269 -2.98 3.83 27.12
C ASP A 269 -2.08 3.28 26.00
N GLN A 270 -2.68 2.83 24.88
CA GLN A 270 -1.93 2.30 23.75
C GLN A 270 -2.39 3.00 22.46
N HIS A 271 -1.45 3.68 21.79
CA HIS A 271 -1.73 4.45 20.58
C HIS A 271 -0.83 4.00 19.43
N PRO A 272 -1.38 3.29 18.42
CA PRO A 272 -0.62 2.89 17.24
C PRO A 272 -0.06 4.09 16.47
N VAL A 273 1.17 3.96 16.02
CA VAL A 273 1.92 5.00 15.30
C VAL A 273 2.22 4.54 13.88
N ALA A 274 2.04 5.45 12.92
CA ALA A 274 2.48 5.25 11.54
C ALA A 274 3.81 5.95 11.31
N ASP A 275 4.73 5.30 10.58
CA ASP A 275 6.04 5.84 10.17
C ASP A 275 6.40 5.35 8.76
N GLY A 276 7.38 5.99 8.12
CA GLY A 276 7.83 5.64 6.78
C GLY A 276 7.33 6.60 5.71
N ASN A 277 7.12 6.08 4.52
CA ASN A 277 6.73 6.88 3.36
C ASN A 277 5.28 7.37 3.48
N GLU A 278 5.11 8.68 3.57
CA GLU A 278 3.82 9.34 3.75
C GLU A 278 2.81 9.03 2.62
N ARG A 279 3.29 8.86 1.38
CA ARG A 279 2.42 8.52 0.24
C ARG A 279 1.83 7.12 0.38
N LEU A 280 2.66 6.15 0.80
CA LEU A 280 2.21 4.78 1.09
C LEU A 280 1.22 4.77 2.27
N ILE A 281 1.47 5.59 3.30
CA ILE A 281 0.57 5.69 4.47
C ILE A 281 -0.79 6.24 4.06
N ARG A 282 -0.83 7.23 3.15
CA ARG A 282 -2.08 7.92 2.74
C ARG A 282 -2.87 7.22 1.65
N GLY A 283 -2.38 6.14 1.06
CA GLY A 283 -3.18 5.32 0.14
C GLY A 283 -2.53 4.88 -1.15
N GLU A 284 -1.23 5.14 -1.38
CA GLU A 284 -0.54 4.54 -2.53
C GLU A 284 -0.27 3.04 -2.34
N LEU A 285 -0.32 2.55 -1.09
CA LEU A 285 -0.20 1.12 -0.78
C LEU A 285 -1.58 0.46 -0.77
N ASP A 286 -1.83 -0.44 -1.71
CA ASP A 286 -3.04 -1.25 -1.77
C ASP A 286 -3.01 -2.36 -0.73
N LEU A 287 -3.71 -2.19 0.38
CA LEU A 287 -3.80 -3.19 1.44
C LEU A 287 -4.71 -4.36 1.01
N ILE A 288 -5.85 -4.06 0.40
CA ILE A 288 -6.78 -5.06 -0.16
C ILE A 288 -6.74 -4.90 -1.68
N PRO A 289 -6.35 -5.95 -2.45
CA PRO A 289 -6.30 -5.83 -3.89
C PRO A 289 -7.68 -5.56 -4.46
N LEU A 290 -7.72 -4.65 -5.41
CA LEU A 290 -8.90 -4.42 -6.23
C LEU A 290 -9.07 -5.59 -7.19
N ARG A 291 -10.31 -6.01 -7.38
CA ARG A 291 -10.65 -6.88 -8.50
C ARG A 291 -10.74 -6.03 -9.76
N ASP A 292 -10.39 -6.63 -10.89
CA ASP A 292 -10.42 -5.95 -12.18
C ASP A 292 -11.79 -5.31 -12.43
N GLY A 293 -11.83 -3.96 -12.56
CA GLY A 293 -13.06 -3.21 -12.81
C GLY A 293 -14.02 -3.07 -11.61
N GLU A 294 -13.62 -3.48 -10.40
CA GLU A 294 -14.48 -3.42 -9.21
C GLU A 294 -14.12 -2.30 -8.22
N GLY A 295 -13.12 -1.49 -8.52
CA GLY A 295 -12.71 -0.40 -7.64
C GLY A 295 -13.79 0.67 -7.44
N PRO A 296 -13.86 1.32 -6.26
CA PRO A 296 -14.88 2.34 -5.96
C PRO A 296 -14.84 3.54 -6.91
N THR A 297 -13.64 3.98 -7.34
CA THR A 297 -13.49 5.07 -8.31
C THR A 297 -14.01 4.64 -9.68
N TRP A 298 -13.67 3.43 -10.13
CA TRP A 298 -14.18 2.85 -11.36
C TRP A 298 -15.70 2.78 -11.36
N GLN A 299 -16.29 2.18 -10.33
CA GLN A 299 -17.73 2.02 -10.20
C GLN A 299 -18.46 3.36 -10.15
N ALA A 300 -17.93 4.32 -9.36
CA ALA A 300 -18.54 5.65 -9.25
C ALA A 300 -18.48 6.43 -10.56
N LEU A 301 -17.38 6.36 -11.32
CA LEU A 301 -17.26 7.01 -12.63
C LEU A 301 -18.11 6.31 -13.69
N ALA A 302 -18.19 4.99 -13.68
CA ALA A 302 -19.10 4.25 -14.56
C ALA A 302 -20.57 4.58 -14.27
N ALA A 303 -20.95 4.63 -12.98
CA ALA A 303 -22.30 5.02 -12.56
C ALA A 303 -22.62 6.48 -12.90
N LEU A 304 -21.65 7.40 -12.75
CA LEU A 304 -21.82 8.80 -13.16
C LEU A 304 -21.99 8.90 -14.69
N ALA A 305 -21.18 8.20 -15.46
CA ALA A 305 -21.30 8.17 -16.93
C ALA A 305 -22.68 7.65 -17.39
N ALA A 306 -23.22 6.65 -16.71
CA ALA A 306 -24.54 6.08 -17.01
C ALA A 306 -25.72 7.06 -16.79
N GLN A 307 -25.51 8.18 -16.06
CA GLN A 307 -26.50 9.23 -15.86
C GLN A 307 -26.53 10.25 -17.01
N GLY A 308 -25.54 10.26 -17.88
CA GLY A 308 -25.45 11.17 -19.03
C GLY A 308 -26.14 10.64 -20.28
N GLU A 309 -26.35 11.54 -21.26
CA GLU A 309 -26.70 11.14 -22.62
C GLU A 309 -25.55 10.29 -23.21
N ALA A 310 -25.86 9.31 -24.04
CA ALA A 310 -24.84 8.46 -24.66
C ALA A 310 -23.88 9.28 -25.54
N LEU A 311 -22.58 9.18 -25.24
CA LEU A 311 -21.51 9.80 -26.01
C LEU A 311 -20.66 8.68 -26.64
N PRO A 312 -20.68 8.49 -27.98
CA PRO A 312 -19.85 7.46 -28.60
C PRO A 312 -18.37 7.72 -28.37
N LEU A 313 -17.70 6.77 -27.72
CA LEU A 313 -16.27 6.78 -27.42
C LEU A 313 -15.66 5.46 -27.92
N THR A 314 -14.61 5.56 -28.76
CA THR A 314 -13.85 4.43 -29.27
C THR A 314 -12.35 4.70 -29.11
N GLY A 315 -11.51 3.69 -29.33
CA GLY A 315 -10.05 3.81 -29.22
C GLY A 315 -9.29 2.86 -30.11
N SER A 316 -7.97 2.95 -30.10
CA SER A 316 -7.05 2.18 -30.95
C SER A 316 -7.16 0.66 -30.82
N GLY A 317 -7.79 0.16 -29.75
CA GLY A 317 -8.00 -1.26 -29.51
C GLY A 317 -8.44 -1.52 -28.07
N ARG A 318 -8.88 -2.76 -27.79
CA ARG A 318 -9.22 -3.19 -26.43
C ARG A 318 -8.04 -3.76 -25.66
N HIS A 319 -6.99 -4.17 -26.34
CA HIS A 319 -5.74 -4.66 -25.78
C HIS A 319 -4.60 -3.79 -26.32
N ILE A 320 -3.85 -3.18 -25.43
CA ILE A 320 -2.78 -2.23 -25.75
C ILE A 320 -1.57 -2.58 -24.88
N ARG A 321 -0.39 -2.72 -25.47
CA ARG A 321 0.82 -3.03 -24.73
C ARG A 321 1.45 -1.78 -24.13
N VAL A 322 2.14 -1.94 -23.01
CA VAL A 322 2.96 -0.87 -22.44
C VAL A 322 3.90 -0.29 -23.50
N GLY A 323 3.88 1.03 -23.63
CA GLY A 323 4.65 1.79 -24.64
C GLY A 323 3.90 2.04 -25.96
N GLU A 324 2.83 1.32 -26.27
CA GLU A 324 2.01 1.57 -27.46
C GLU A 324 1.20 2.86 -27.35
N GLU A 325 0.98 3.51 -28.48
CA GLU A 325 0.21 4.76 -28.54
C GLU A 325 -1.29 4.49 -28.48
N ILE A 326 -1.98 5.31 -27.69
CA ILE A 326 -3.42 5.29 -27.54
C ILE A 326 -4.02 6.49 -28.29
N VAL A 327 -5.00 6.22 -29.13
CA VAL A 327 -5.80 7.26 -29.77
C VAL A 327 -7.26 7.01 -29.40
N LEU A 328 -7.96 8.06 -28.98
CA LEU A 328 -9.36 8.05 -28.64
C LEU A 328 -10.15 8.85 -29.68
N ASP A 329 -11.30 8.34 -30.11
CA ASP A 329 -12.22 8.99 -31.00
C ASP A 329 -13.55 9.20 -30.27
N VAL A 330 -14.02 10.45 -30.19
CA VAL A 330 -15.29 10.85 -29.56
C VAL A 330 -16.18 11.48 -30.61
N ALA A 331 -17.41 11.00 -30.75
CA ALA A 331 -18.40 11.62 -31.63
C ALA A 331 -19.22 12.64 -30.82
N LEU A 332 -18.88 13.93 -30.97
CA LEU A 332 -19.48 15.02 -30.21
C LEU A 332 -20.82 15.45 -30.83
N PRO A 333 -21.98 15.25 -30.13
CA PRO A 333 -23.29 15.60 -30.67
C PRO A 333 -23.50 17.12 -30.72
N ARG A 334 -22.79 17.88 -29.91
CA ARG A 334 -22.89 19.35 -29.78
C ARG A 334 -21.52 19.94 -29.39
N ALA A 335 -21.41 21.25 -29.52
CA ALA A 335 -20.29 21.99 -28.92
C ALA A 335 -20.43 22.00 -27.40
N GLY A 336 -19.29 22.10 -26.67
CA GLY A 336 -19.27 22.11 -25.22
C GLY A 336 -17.87 21.98 -24.66
N PHE A 337 -17.75 21.48 -23.44
CA PHE A 337 -16.50 21.29 -22.74
C PHE A 337 -16.27 19.79 -22.50
N LEU A 338 -15.27 19.25 -23.16
CA LEU A 338 -14.92 17.83 -23.09
C LEU A 338 -13.90 17.58 -21.99
N ASN A 339 -14.13 16.56 -21.17
CA ASN A 339 -13.18 16.03 -20.22
C ASN A 339 -13.03 14.52 -20.45
N VAL A 340 -11.82 14.02 -20.48
CA VAL A 340 -11.53 12.59 -20.61
C VAL A 340 -10.69 12.15 -19.41
N VAL A 341 -11.14 11.12 -18.73
CA VAL A 341 -10.52 10.58 -17.52
C VAL A 341 -10.26 9.10 -17.73
N ALA A 342 -9.12 8.61 -17.31
CA ALA A 342 -8.85 7.18 -17.20
C ALA A 342 -8.77 6.76 -15.74
N VAL A 343 -9.29 5.57 -15.43
CA VAL A 343 -9.08 4.88 -14.14
C VAL A 343 -8.32 3.61 -14.41
N ASP A 344 -7.16 3.47 -13.79
CA ASP A 344 -6.28 2.31 -13.98
C ASP A 344 -6.74 1.08 -13.17
N SER A 345 -6.03 -0.04 -13.33
CA SER A 345 -6.31 -1.30 -12.63
C SER A 345 -6.09 -1.22 -11.11
N GLN A 346 -5.46 -0.15 -10.61
CA GLN A 346 -5.29 0.16 -9.18
C GLN A 346 -6.31 1.18 -8.68
N ASP A 347 -7.36 1.43 -9.47
CA ASP A 347 -8.47 2.36 -9.16
C ASP A 347 -8.05 3.83 -9.00
N ARG A 348 -6.97 4.24 -9.66
CA ARG A 348 -6.50 5.63 -9.66
C ARG A 348 -6.98 6.35 -10.90
N ALA A 349 -7.66 7.48 -10.71
CA ALA A 349 -8.10 8.33 -11.82
C ALA A 349 -6.99 9.29 -12.24
N THR A 350 -6.89 9.50 -13.56
CA THR A 350 -6.01 10.48 -14.19
C THR A 350 -6.78 11.23 -15.26
N VAL A 351 -6.74 12.57 -15.24
CA VAL A 351 -7.33 13.40 -16.30
C VAL A 351 -6.41 13.37 -17.51
N LEU A 352 -6.89 12.79 -18.63
CA LEU A 352 -6.17 12.72 -19.89
C LEU A 352 -6.36 13.96 -20.74
N TYR A 353 -7.58 14.54 -20.69
CA TYR A 353 -7.96 15.76 -21.43
C TYR A 353 -8.99 16.56 -20.61
N PRO A 354 -8.81 17.87 -20.43
CA PRO A 354 -7.63 18.65 -20.82
C PRO A 354 -6.38 18.23 -20.03
N ASN A 355 -5.20 18.64 -20.51
CA ASN A 355 -3.93 18.36 -19.83
C ASN A 355 -2.97 19.55 -19.94
N LYS A 356 -1.77 19.45 -19.35
CA LYS A 356 -0.79 20.55 -19.35
C LYS A 356 -0.34 21.01 -20.76
N TYR A 357 -0.49 20.18 -21.79
CA TYR A 357 -0.14 20.50 -23.17
C TYR A 357 -1.31 21.09 -23.96
N THR A 358 -2.55 20.78 -23.53
CA THR A 358 -3.79 21.30 -24.08
C THR A 358 -4.74 21.64 -22.92
N PRO A 359 -4.54 22.81 -22.29
CA PRO A 359 -5.27 23.17 -21.04
C PRO A 359 -6.71 23.61 -21.29
N THR A 360 -7.07 23.93 -22.52
CA THR A 360 -8.45 24.30 -22.91
C THR A 360 -9.21 23.06 -23.32
N ASN A 361 -10.47 22.98 -22.94
CA ASN A 361 -11.33 21.81 -23.22
C ASN A 361 -12.62 22.16 -23.93
N GLU A 362 -12.73 23.37 -24.49
CA GLU A 362 -13.83 23.75 -25.36
C GLU A 362 -13.70 23.04 -26.71
N VAL A 363 -14.78 22.38 -27.14
CA VAL A 363 -14.82 21.58 -28.37
C VAL A 363 -16.06 21.92 -29.20
N LYS A 364 -15.94 21.71 -30.52
CA LYS A 364 -17.05 21.88 -31.47
C LYS A 364 -17.77 20.54 -31.68
N ALA A 365 -19.03 20.61 -32.15
CA ALA A 365 -19.74 19.41 -32.60
C ALA A 365 -19.00 18.70 -33.76
N GLY A 366 -19.07 17.38 -33.81
CA GLY A 366 -18.47 16.55 -34.84
C GLY A 366 -17.48 15.53 -34.29
N PRO A 367 -16.72 14.85 -35.15
CA PRO A 367 -15.72 13.90 -34.71
C PRO A 367 -14.54 14.61 -34.03
N PHE A 368 -14.16 14.13 -32.86
CA PHE A 368 -13.02 14.63 -32.09
C PHE A 368 -12.06 13.47 -31.82
N ARG A 369 -10.88 13.56 -32.42
CA ARG A 369 -9.78 12.60 -32.20
C ARG A 369 -8.79 13.16 -31.18
N PHE A 370 -8.29 12.31 -30.28
CA PHE A 370 -7.37 12.71 -29.23
C PHE A 370 -6.35 11.60 -28.90
N PRO A 371 -5.03 11.90 -28.91
CA PRO A 371 -4.44 13.13 -29.45
C PRO A 371 -4.50 13.17 -30.97
N THR A 372 -4.44 14.39 -31.53
CA THR A 372 -4.29 14.62 -32.95
C THR A 372 -2.82 14.81 -33.30
N THR A 373 -2.46 14.73 -34.60
CA THR A 373 -1.07 14.87 -35.06
C THR A 373 -0.48 16.26 -34.86
N ASP A 374 -1.32 17.27 -34.68
CA ASP A 374 -0.94 18.66 -34.37
C ASP A 374 -0.80 18.96 -32.88
N MET A 375 -1.19 18.03 -32.01
CA MET A 375 -0.92 18.12 -30.58
C MET A 375 0.53 17.74 -30.27
N ASN A 376 1.18 18.52 -29.41
CA ASN A 376 2.60 18.35 -29.06
C ASN A 376 2.83 17.23 -28.01
N PHE A 377 2.00 16.18 -28.00
CA PHE A 377 2.13 15.04 -27.11
C PHE A 377 1.43 13.81 -27.70
N VAL A 378 1.76 12.65 -27.16
CA VAL A 378 1.10 11.37 -27.44
C VAL A 378 0.61 10.77 -26.12
N LEU A 379 -0.49 10.01 -26.17
CA LEU A 379 -0.87 9.12 -25.07
C LEU A 379 -0.19 7.77 -25.30
N ARG A 380 0.45 7.23 -24.27
CA ARG A 380 1.04 5.89 -24.29
C ARG A 380 0.50 5.06 -23.15
N ALA A 381 0.24 3.79 -23.43
CA ALA A 381 -0.05 2.83 -22.38
C ALA A 381 1.16 2.71 -21.44
N ALA A 382 0.89 2.77 -20.14
CA ALA A 382 1.87 2.66 -19.06
C ALA A 382 1.35 1.69 -18.01
N GLU A 383 2.23 1.20 -17.16
CA GLU A 383 1.80 0.47 -15.96
C GLU A 383 0.90 1.35 -15.06
N PRO A 384 0.00 0.70 -14.29
CA PRO A 384 -0.10 -0.74 -14.02
C PRO A 384 -0.78 -1.54 -15.15
N LEU A 385 -0.41 -2.83 -15.26
CA LEU A 385 -1.06 -3.77 -16.16
C LEU A 385 -2.50 -4.06 -15.72
N GLY A 386 -3.36 -4.41 -16.66
CA GLY A 386 -4.74 -4.77 -16.38
C GLY A 386 -5.76 -3.86 -17.05
N PRO A 387 -7.05 -3.99 -16.70
CA PRO A 387 -8.09 -3.17 -17.30
C PRO A 387 -8.01 -1.73 -16.81
N SER A 388 -8.32 -0.82 -17.72
CA SER A 388 -8.46 0.61 -17.47
C SER A 388 -9.79 1.10 -18.06
N LEU A 389 -10.53 1.85 -17.28
CA LEU A 389 -11.76 2.52 -17.72
C LEU A 389 -11.42 3.91 -18.25
N VAL A 390 -11.77 4.21 -19.47
CA VAL A 390 -11.72 5.56 -20.01
C VAL A 390 -13.15 6.11 -20.05
N VAL A 391 -13.36 7.30 -19.51
CA VAL A 391 -14.67 7.99 -19.51
C VAL A 391 -14.51 9.36 -20.14
N ALA A 392 -15.34 9.66 -21.13
CA ALA A 392 -15.46 10.99 -21.71
C ALA A 392 -16.74 11.66 -21.22
N PHE A 393 -16.65 12.91 -20.76
CA PHE A 393 -17.78 13.74 -20.34
C PHE A 393 -17.82 15.01 -21.20
N LEU A 394 -18.97 15.27 -21.82
CA LEU A 394 -19.22 16.51 -22.55
C LEU A 394 -20.28 17.33 -21.79
N THR A 395 -19.90 18.50 -21.31
CA THR A 395 -20.77 19.42 -20.58
C THR A 395 -21.10 20.66 -21.42
N GLU A 396 -22.30 21.25 -21.24
CA GLU A 396 -22.66 22.51 -21.91
C GLU A 396 -21.99 23.72 -21.22
N LYS A 397 -21.81 23.64 -19.91
CA LYS A 397 -21.14 24.68 -19.13
C LYS A 397 -19.68 24.29 -18.90
N ARG A 398 -18.86 25.33 -18.71
CA ARG A 398 -17.43 25.14 -18.50
C ARG A 398 -17.16 24.35 -17.22
N VAL A 399 -16.70 23.12 -17.36
CA VAL A 399 -16.08 22.29 -16.34
C VAL A 399 -14.71 21.89 -16.88
N ASN A 400 -13.65 22.18 -16.16
CA ASN A 400 -12.28 21.81 -16.52
C ASN A 400 -11.67 21.04 -15.35
N LEU A 401 -11.58 19.71 -15.48
CA LEU A 401 -11.12 18.82 -14.42
C LEU A 401 -9.62 19.00 -14.10
N LEU A 402 -8.83 19.45 -15.08
CA LEU A 402 -7.41 19.81 -14.84
C LEU A 402 -7.28 21.01 -13.89
N GLU A 403 -8.07 22.08 -14.11
CA GLU A 403 -8.05 23.26 -13.24
C GLU A 403 -8.54 22.96 -11.83
N LEU A 404 -9.42 21.95 -11.68
CA LEU A 404 -9.91 21.50 -10.37
C LEU A 404 -8.93 20.58 -9.65
N GLY A 405 -7.85 20.17 -10.30
CA GLY A 405 -6.84 19.31 -9.70
C GLY A 405 -7.35 17.90 -9.35
N ILE A 406 -8.31 17.39 -10.13
CA ILE A 406 -8.97 16.12 -9.87
C ILE A 406 -8.09 14.97 -10.33
N GLU A 407 -7.62 14.16 -9.39
CA GLU A 407 -6.82 12.96 -9.65
C GLU A 407 -6.91 11.97 -8.46
N GLY A 408 -6.45 10.74 -8.65
CA GLY A 408 -6.37 9.73 -7.60
C GLY A 408 -7.68 9.01 -7.31
N ARG A 409 -7.82 8.46 -6.10
CA ARG A 409 -8.95 7.59 -5.71
C ARG A 409 -10.22 8.33 -5.30
N ASP A 410 -10.14 9.60 -4.94
CA ASP A 410 -11.33 10.43 -4.59
C ASP A 410 -11.87 11.23 -5.79
N ALA A 411 -11.33 11.00 -6.95
CA ALA A 411 -11.67 11.72 -8.17
C ALA A 411 -13.17 11.66 -8.52
N ALA A 412 -13.82 10.52 -8.28
CA ALA A 412 -15.23 10.34 -8.61
C ALA A 412 -16.15 11.25 -7.79
N GLY A 413 -15.94 11.36 -6.48
CA GLY A 413 -16.71 12.25 -5.61
C GLY A 413 -16.52 13.72 -5.98
N GLN A 414 -15.28 14.12 -6.26
CA GLN A 414 -14.93 15.47 -6.68
C GLN A 414 -15.56 15.83 -8.04
N MET A 415 -15.56 14.91 -9.00
CA MET A 415 -16.21 15.11 -10.31
C MET A 415 -17.72 15.21 -10.18
N GLN A 416 -18.34 14.33 -9.40
CA GLN A 416 -19.78 14.39 -9.16
C GLN A 416 -20.18 15.72 -8.55
N GLN A 417 -19.42 16.24 -7.59
CA GLN A 417 -19.65 17.57 -7.02
C GLN A 417 -19.48 18.68 -8.06
N ALA A 418 -18.42 18.64 -8.88
CA ALA A 418 -18.17 19.62 -9.94
C ALA A 418 -19.32 19.66 -10.96
N PHE A 419 -19.84 18.52 -11.38
CA PHE A 419 -20.99 18.44 -12.29
C PHE A 419 -22.30 18.87 -11.63
N THR A 420 -22.50 18.58 -10.36
CA THR A 420 -23.67 19.01 -9.58
C THR A 420 -23.67 20.52 -9.33
N ASP A 421 -22.52 21.12 -8.99
CA ASP A 421 -22.39 22.56 -8.75
C ASP A 421 -22.69 23.40 -10.00
N VAL A 422 -22.29 22.89 -11.17
CA VAL A 422 -22.62 23.51 -12.46
C VAL A 422 -24.11 23.48 -12.72
N SER A 423 -24.82 22.43 -12.33
CA SER A 423 -26.27 22.32 -12.46
C SER A 423 -27.02 23.19 -11.45
N ALA A 424 -26.57 23.22 -10.20
CA ALA A 424 -27.22 24.02 -9.14
C ALA A 424 -27.20 25.54 -9.42
N ARG A 425 -26.14 26.05 -10.05
CA ARG A 425 -26.05 27.47 -10.45
C ARG A 425 -27.04 27.87 -11.56
N ALA A 426 -27.57 26.89 -12.30
CA ALA A 426 -28.56 27.12 -13.34
C ALA A 426 -30.00 27.29 -12.81
N THR A 427 -30.29 26.78 -11.60
CA THR A 427 -31.68 26.73 -11.06
C THR A 427 -32.13 27.96 -10.28
N ARG A 428 -31.29 29.01 -10.13
CA ARG A 428 -31.61 30.16 -9.28
C ARG A 428 -32.41 31.31 -9.96
N ALA A 429 -32.73 31.23 -11.24
CA ALA A 429 -33.34 32.39 -11.92
C ALA A 429 -34.67 32.16 -12.67
N ILE A 430 -35.04 30.95 -13.06
CA ILE A 430 -36.34 30.67 -13.74
C ILE A 430 -36.69 29.19 -13.48
N SER A 431 -37.99 28.91 -13.19
CA SER A 431 -38.50 27.54 -13.13
C SER A 431 -38.56 26.99 -14.56
N VAL A 432 -37.57 26.20 -14.93
CA VAL A 432 -37.54 25.42 -16.17
C VAL A 432 -37.54 23.95 -15.75
N GLU A 433 -38.43 23.17 -16.34
CA GLU A 433 -38.41 21.71 -16.23
C GLU A 433 -37.01 21.23 -16.58
N ALA A 434 -36.35 20.46 -15.67
CA ALA A 434 -35.03 19.95 -15.87
C ALA A 434 -35.03 19.02 -17.09
N ARG A 435 -34.18 19.30 -18.10
CA ARG A 435 -33.81 18.25 -19.06
C ARG A 435 -33.18 17.10 -18.28
N GLU A 436 -33.60 15.88 -18.57
CA GLU A 436 -33.22 14.68 -17.82
C GLU A 436 -31.68 14.43 -17.75
N HIS A 437 -30.92 15.04 -18.67
CA HIS A 437 -29.46 14.85 -18.71
C HIS A 437 -28.73 16.20 -18.83
N GLN A 438 -27.80 16.44 -17.91
CA GLN A 438 -27.02 17.69 -17.85
C GLN A 438 -25.69 17.61 -18.60
N PHE A 439 -25.30 16.42 -19.01
CA PHE A 439 -24.08 16.13 -19.76
C PHE A 439 -24.25 14.88 -20.63
N ALA A 440 -23.39 14.72 -21.62
CA ALA A 440 -23.24 13.44 -22.32
C ALA A 440 -21.98 12.72 -21.84
N ALA A 441 -22.04 11.40 -21.74
CA ALA A 441 -20.91 10.60 -21.32
C ALA A 441 -20.77 9.29 -22.09
N GLY A 442 -19.54 8.86 -22.27
CA GLY A 442 -19.21 7.59 -22.90
C GLY A 442 -18.10 6.87 -22.16
N THR A 443 -18.13 5.54 -22.18
CA THR A 443 -17.12 4.71 -21.51
C THR A 443 -16.45 3.77 -22.50
N LEU A 444 -15.16 3.51 -22.29
CA LEU A 444 -14.38 2.55 -23.03
C LEU A 444 -13.46 1.78 -22.05
N THR A 445 -13.53 0.46 -22.07
CA THR A 445 -12.58 -0.36 -21.30
C THR A 445 -11.46 -0.82 -22.23
N VAL A 446 -10.22 -0.54 -21.85
CA VAL A 446 -9.00 -1.04 -22.48
C VAL A 446 -8.21 -1.87 -21.48
N LYS A 447 -7.51 -2.90 -21.96
CA LYS A 447 -6.61 -3.69 -21.13
C LYS A 447 -5.18 -3.36 -21.50
N VAL A 448 -4.40 -2.95 -20.51
CA VAL A 448 -2.97 -2.73 -20.66
C VAL A 448 -2.26 -4.07 -20.43
N ASP A 449 -1.60 -4.56 -21.47
CA ASP A 449 -0.81 -5.79 -21.44
C ASP A 449 0.70 -5.45 -21.34
N ALA A 450 1.51 -6.41 -20.86
CA ALA A 450 2.94 -6.24 -20.77
C ALA A 450 3.56 -5.87 -22.16
N ALA A 451 4.67 -5.14 -22.12
CA ALA A 451 5.42 -4.84 -23.35
C ALA A 451 5.79 -6.14 -24.08
N ALA A 452 5.86 -6.10 -25.42
CA ALA A 452 6.35 -7.25 -26.18
C ALA A 452 7.78 -7.56 -25.71
N ALA A 453 8.07 -8.83 -25.44
CA ALA A 453 9.45 -9.26 -25.22
C ALA A 453 10.24 -9.01 -26.51
N ASN A 454 11.28 -8.17 -26.42
CA ASN A 454 12.21 -7.93 -27.52
C ASN A 454 13.14 -9.12 -27.72
#